data_9506e7131899fbb274f30cc9cee04279
#
_entry.id   9506e7131899fbb274f30cc9cee04279
#
_cell.length_a   1.000
_cell.length_b   1.000
_cell.length_c   1.000
_cell.angle_alpha   90.00
_cell.angle_beta   90.00
_cell.angle_gamma   90.00
#
_symmetry.space_group_name_H-M   'P 1'
#
loop_
_entity.id
_entity.type
_entity.pdbx_description
1 polymer ?
#
loop_
_entity_poly.entity_id
_entity_poly.type
_entity_poly.pdbx_seq_one_letter_code
_entity_poly.pdbx_strand_id
1 'polypeptide(L)'
;AYRLARAAAGDGVAAVSLTSLSAHDVAAGHALLIGAGGVLLNQSGRPLGYRNMELVCTRCFGGGPAACAALAGRPWSQALNERNDEQRNIPAPAVFPPVLKLQRAFGCLAALIIGDNLGAQVEFMSATEIAERYASSSLTMHDGGTWNIQAGQPTDDGELALALARSLIQQGGLNPSDTAQRYVDWLRSEPFDVGNTTRQALLGPLRQPALAVDEACRAHASTSSQANGALMRVAPIGIAAHGHPSLAAHWARQDALLTHPHGVCQEANAAYAAAIAVGVSGADRQAMLDAALAVLLPSTEGDVVKQVLVAAAAGERPDDYQRQMGWVLIALQNAFYHLLADNTVGHALNETIRQGGDTDTNACIAGALIGAADGIVRLDWAQLGPLLSCRAHPQSLRPRPMACWPDDAGVLAQRLLMLGADGLC
;
A
#
# COMPACT_ATOMS: atom_id res chain seq x y z
N ALA A 1 -4.88 20.94 9.99
CA ALA A 1 -4.68 21.88 11.13
C ALA A 1 -4.19 23.25 10.68
N TYR A 2 -3.13 23.39 9.89
CA TYR A 2 -2.53 24.69 9.53
C TYR A 2 -3.51 25.70 8.90
N ARG A 3 -4.31 25.26 7.91
CA ARG A 3 -5.30 26.14 7.25
C ARG A 3 -6.39 26.63 8.22
N LEU A 4 -6.80 25.79 9.17
CA LEU A 4 -7.77 26.16 10.19
C LEU A 4 -7.19 27.17 11.18
N ALA A 5 -5.91 27.00 11.56
CA ALA A 5 -5.20 27.95 12.40
C ALA A 5 -5.09 29.33 11.73
N ARG A 6 -4.80 29.39 10.43
CA ARG A 6 -4.78 30.63 9.66
C ARG A 6 -6.16 31.31 9.59
N ALA A 7 -7.22 30.54 9.37
CA ALA A 7 -8.58 31.07 9.40
C ALA A 7 -8.96 31.62 10.78
N ALA A 8 -8.53 30.93 11.87
CA ALA A 8 -8.69 31.41 13.23
C ALA A 8 -7.90 32.70 13.51
N ALA A 9 -6.74 32.88 12.88
CA ALA A 9 -5.93 34.10 12.99
C ALA A 9 -6.43 35.27 12.14
N GLY A 10 -7.49 35.09 11.35
CA GLY A 10 -8.06 36.15 10.50
C GLY A 10 -7.43 36.25 9.10
N ASP A 11 -6.55 35.33 8.70
CA ASP A 11 -5.91 35.31 7.39
C ASP A 11 -6.88 34.97 6.23
N GLY A 12 -8.15 34.69 6.56
CA GLY A 12 -9.20 34.39 5.61
C GLY A 12 -10.54 34.14 6.30
N VAL A 13 -11.63 34.22 5.54
CA VAL A 13 -13.00 34.08 6.07
C VAL A 13 -13.37 32.61 6.37
N ALA A 14 -12.77 31.67 5.65
CA ALA A 14 -12.93 30.22 5.87
C ALA A 14 -11.79 29.41 5.24
N ALA A 15 -11.51 28.26 5.83
CA ALA A 15 -10.68 27.20 5.30
C ALA A 15 -11.56 26.04 4.82
N VAL A 16 -11.27 25.48 3.66
CA VAL A 16 -12.03 24.39 3.06
C VAL A 16 -11.12 23.17 2.90
N SER A 17 -11.61 22.00 3.30
CA SER A 17 -11.07 20.72 2.86
C SER A 17 -12.14 19.98 2.09
N LEU A 18 -11.80 19.60 0.86
CA LEU A 18 -12.63 18.81 -0.04
C LEU A 18 -12.20 17.34 -0.07
N THR A 19 -11.18 16.99 0.71
CA THR A 19 -10.67 15.64 0.89
C THR A 19 -11.00 15.13 2.28
N SER A 20 -11.09 13.82 2.42
CA SER A 20 -11.30 13.18 3.71
C SER A 20 -10.19 13.55 4.70
N LEU A 21 -10.56 13.94 5.90
CA LEU A 21 -9.67 14.27 7.01
C LEU A 21 -10.01 13.42 8.22
N SER A 22 -9.01 12.99 8.97
CA SER A 22 -9.20 12.34 10.25
C SER A 22 -9.48 13.37 11.35
N ALA A 23 -10.06 12.93 12.48
CA ALA A 23 -10.25 13.79 13.65
C ALA A 23 -8.92 14.41 14.14
N HIS A 24 -7.82 13.68 14.05
CA HIS A 24 -6.48 14.14 14.42
C HIS A 24 -6.01 15.31 13.55
N ASP A 25 -6.35 15.31 12.25
CA ASP A 25 -5.94 16.37 11.33
C ASP A 25 -6.60 17.72 11.64
N VAL A 26 -7.78 17.67 12.23
CA VAL A 26 -8.61 18.87 12.42
C VAL A 26 -8.75 19.32 13.88
N ALA A 27 -8.54 18.43 14.86
CA ALA A 27 -8.85 18.71 16.28
C ALA A 27 -8.16 19.96 16.82
N ALA A 28 -6.85 20.09 16.59
CA ALA A 28 -6.08 21.25 17.05
C ALA A 28 -6.54 22.55 16.37
N GLY A 29 -6.75 22.52 15.06
CA GLY A 29 -7.25 23.68 14.30
C GLY A 29 -8.69 24.02 14.65
N HIS A 30 -9.53 23.03 14.99
CA HIS A 30 -10.89 23.23 15.44
C HIS A 30 -10.94 23.94 16.81
N ALA A 31 -10.08 23.53 17.75
CA ALA A 31 -9.97 24.20 19.04
C ALA A 31 -9.59 25.70 18.90
N LEU A 32 -8.66 26.01 18.00
CA LEU A 32 -8.29 27.39 17.68
C LEU A 32 -9.46 28.18 17.07
N LEU A 33 -10.22 27.56 16.15
CA LEU A 33 -11.40 28.19 15.56
C LEU A 33 -12.48 28.51 16.61
N ILE A 34 -12.78 27.60 17.51
CA ILE A 34 -13.75 27.84 18.61
C ILE A 34 -13.27 28.97 19.46
N GLY A 35 -11.99 29.00 19.86
CA GLY A 35 -11.40 30.09 20.64
C GLY A 35 -11.47 31.45 19.93
N ALA A 36 -11.48 31.49 18.61
CA ALA A 36 -11.63 32.69 17.79
C ALA A 36 -13.10 33.02 17.43
N GLY A 37 -14.09 32.30 17.98
CA GLY A 37 -15.51 32.50 17.65
C GLY A 37 -15.97 31.93 16.32
N GLY A 38 -15.14 31.07 15.72
CA GLY A 38 -15.44 30.38 14.47
C GLY A 38 -16.13 29.01 14.67
N VAL A 39 -16.45 28.34 13.57
CA VAL A 39 -17.04 27.02 13.53
C VAL A 39 -16.29 26.09 12.62
N LEU A 40 -16.43 24.76 12.84
CA LEU A 40 -16.02 23.74 11.89
C LEU A 40 -17.25 22.89 11.55
N LEU A 41 -17.68 22.93 10.30
CA LEU A 41 -18.85 22.21 9.79
C LEU A 41 -18.42 21.04 8.91
N ASN A 42 -19.16 19.94 8.94
CA ASN A 42 -19.03 18.83 8.00
C ASN A 42 -19.76 19.13 6.67
N GLN A 43 -19.73 18.19 5.73
CA GLN A 43 -20.39 18.31 4.43
C GLN A 43 -21.92 18.48 4.49
N SER A 44 -22.53 18.15 5.59
CA SER A 44 -23.98 18.32 5.82
C SER A 44 -24.33 19.63 6.53
N GLY A 45 -23.35 20.52 6.73
CA GLY A 45 -23.51 21.80 7.42
C GLY A 45 -23.69 21.67 8.93
N ARG A 46 -23.41 20.50 9.52
CA ARG A 46 -23.49 20.26 10.96
C ARG A 46 -22.12 20.52 11.61
N PRO A 47 -22.08 21.07 12.84
CA PRO A 47 -20.84 21.17 13.59
C PRO A 47 -20.16 19.80 13.74
N LEU A 48 -18.86 19.80 13.51
CA LEU A 48 -18.05 18.60 13.69
C LEU A 48 -17.90 18.29 15.19
N GLY A 49 -18.26 17.05 15.57
CA GLY A 49 -18.13 16.57 16.95
C GLY A 49 -17.23 15.35 17.03
N TYR A 50 -16.59 15.15 18.18
CA TYR A 50 -15.66 14.04 18.41
C TYR A 50 -16.24 12.94 19.33
N ARG A 51 -17.51 13.07 19.74
CA ARG A 51 -18.11 12.16 20.74
C ARG A 51 -18.30 10.73 20.26
N ASN A 52 -18.47 10.52 18.96
CA ASN A 52 -18.71 9.20 18.37
C ASN A 52 -17.51 8.72 17.53
N MET A 53 -16.30 9.31 17.75
CA MET A 53 -15.11 8.92 17.00
C MET A 53 -15.37 8.83 15.48
N GLU A 54 -16.12 9.77 14.89
CA GLU A 54 -16.14 9.95 13.45
C GLU A 54 -14.72 10.29 13.01
N LEU A 55 -13.93 9.26 12.75
CA LEU A 55 -12.50 9.36 12.44
C LEU A 55 -12.25 10.01 11.07
N VAL A 56 -13.29 10.14 10.24
CA VAL A 56 -13.16 10.65 8.89
C VAL A 56 -14.28 11.64 8.57
N CYS A 57 -13.90 12.87 8.25
CA CYS A 57 -14.79 13.88 7.66
C CYS A 57 -14.46 14.01 6.17
N THR A 58 -15.39 13.65 5.30
CA THR A 58 -15.19 13.67 3.84
C THR A 58 -14.92 15.08 3.31
N ARG A 59 -15.61 16.08 3.90
CA ARG A 59 -15.40 17.51 3.61
C ARG A 59 -15.64 18.30 4.89
N CYS A 60 -14.85 19.34 5.09
CA CYS A 60 -15.11 20.26 6.22
C CYS A 60 -14.82 21.70 5.82
N PHE A 61 -15.53 22.61 6.51
CA PHE A 61 -15.52 24.04 6.31
C PHE A 61 -15.29 24.71 7.66
N GLY A 62 -14.14 25.33 7.86
CA GLY A 62 -13.75 25.91 9.14
C GLY A 62 -13.45 27.41 9.03
N GLY A 63 -14.11 28.24 9.83
CA GLY A 63 -13.94 29.69 9.81
C GLY A 63 -15.15 30.44 10.37
N GLY A 64 -15.47 31.60 9.80
CA GLY A 64 -16.65 32.36 10.17
C GLY A 64 -17.96 31.61 9.91
N PRO A 65 -18.93 31.61 10.85
CA PRO A 65 -20.15 30.79 10.76
C PRO A 65 -20.93 30.96 9.47
N ALA A 66 -21.14 32.21 9.02
CA ALA A 66 -21.89 32.52 7.79
C ALA A 66 -21.18 31.99 6.53
N ALA A 67 -19.86 32.14 6.44
CA ALA A 67 -19.06 31.66 5.33
C ALA A 67 -19.06 30.13 5.27
N CYS A 68 -18.91 29.46 6.42
CA CYS A 68 -18.94 28.01 6.51
C CYS A 68 -20.31 27.43 6.14
N ALA A 69 -21.40 28.04 6.57
CA ALA A 69 -22.76 27.62 6.19
C ALA A 69 -23.01 27.77 4.70
N ALA A 70 -22.61 28.90 4.10
CA ALA A 70 -22.71 29.13 2.65
C ALA A 70 -21.89 28.12 1.83
N LEU A 71 -20.70 27.74 2.30
CA LEU A 71 -19.84 26.76 1.65
C LEU A 71 -20.42 25.33 1.79
N ALA A 72 -20.92 24.96 2.98
CA ALA A 72 -21.52 23.64 3.19
C ALA A 72 -22.79 23.41 2.37
N GLY A 73 -23.54 24.48 2.08
CA GLY A 73 -24.74 24.42 1.24
C GLY A 73 -24.51 24.28 -0.27
N ARG A 74 -23.26 24.28 -0.74
CA ARG A 74 -22.96 24.17 -2.16
C ARG A 74 -22.97 22.72 -2.65
N PRO A 75 -23.40 22.44 -3.91
CA PRO A 75 -23.42 21.10 -4.49
C PRO A 75 -22.02 20.65 -4.92
N TRP A 76 -21.14 20.42 -3.96
CA TRP A 76 -19.73 20.09 -4.20
C TRP A 76 -19.52 18.85 -5.07
N SER A 77 -20.35 17.80 -4.89
CA SER A 77 -20.26 16.58 -5.70
C SER A 77 -20.49 16.85 -7.18
N GLN A 78 -21.44 17.73 -7.49
CA GLN A 78 -21.70 18.17 -8.87
C GLN A 78 -20.59 19.08 -9.40
N ALA A 79 -20.13 20.04 -8.57
CA ALA A 79 -19.09 21.00 -8.95
C ALA A 79 -17.72 20.35 -9.19
N LEU A 80 -17.45 19.23 -8.50
CA LEU A 80 -16.19 18.49 -8.62
C LEU A 80 -16.28 17.34 -9.65
N ASN A 81 -17.38 17.21 -10.39
CA ASN A 81 -17.66 16.08 -11.29
C ASN A 81 -17.44 14.72 -10.59
N GLU A 82 -17.73 14.64 -9.29
CA GLU A 82 -17.67 13.39 -8.56
C GLU A 82 -18.77 12.48 -9.11
N ARG A 83 -18.39 11.54 -9.99
CA ARG A 83 -19.24 10.42 -10.31
C ARG A 83 -19.40 9.61 -9.04
N ASN A 84 -20.61 9.10 -8.79
CA ASN A 84 -20.89 8.18 -7.68
C ASN A 84 -19.90 7.03 -7.76
N ASP A 85 -18.91 7.08 -6.86
CA ASP A 85 -17.83 6.13 -6.80
C ASP A 85 -18.27 4.98 -5.92
N GLU A 86 -19.18 4.15 -6.45
CA GLU A 86 -19.66 2.95 -5.76
C GLU A 86 -18.52 2.04 -5.32
N GLN A 87 -17.37 2.13 -6.02
CA GLN A 87 -16.17 1.39 -5.68
C GLN A 87 -15.43 1.91 -4.43
N ARG A 88 -15.68 3.17 -4.02
CA ARG A 88 -15.10 3.78 -2.81
C ARG A 88 -16.09 3.98 -1.67
N ASN A 89 -17.36 3.70 -1.89
CA ASN A 89 -18.39 3.87 -0.86
C ASN A 89 -18.38 2.67 0.11
N ILE A 90 -17.30 2.55 0.86
CA ILE A 90 -17.14 1.55 1.91
C ILE A 90 -17.75 2.13 3.19
N PRO A 91 -18.87 1.61 3.74
CA PRO A 91 -19.49 2.14 4.95
C PRO A 91 -18.53 2.09 6.14
N ALA A 92 -18.60 3.06 7.07
CA ALA A 92 -17.75 3.05 8.26
C ALA A 92 -18.03 1.80 9.14
N PRO A 93 -17.00 1.19 9.72
CA PRO A 93 -17.18 0.00 10.53
C PRO A 93 -17.91 0.28 11.85
N ALA A 94 -18.71 -0.65 12.28
CA ALA A 94 -19.40 -0.59 13.57
C ALA A 94 -18.43 -0.80 14.76
N VAL A 95 -17.30 -1.47 14.54
CA VAL A 95 -16.27 -1.78 15.54
C VAL A 95 -14.89 -1.39 14.98
N PHE A 96 -14.09 -0.72 15.81
CA PHE A 96 -12.72 -0.33 15.41
C PHE A 96 -11.71 -1.39 15.86
N PRO A 97 -10.72 -1.74 15.01
CA PRO A 97 -9.65 -2.62 15.40
C PRO A 97 -8.76 -2.00 16.49
N PRO A 98 -8.05 -2.81 17.31
CA PRO A 98 -7.10 -2.30 18.28
C PRO A 98 -6.09 -1.34 17.64
N VAL A 99 -5.79 -0.22 18.31
CA VAL A 99 -4.94 0.87 17.79
C VAL A 99 -3.59 0.34 17.27
N LEU A 100 -2.94 -0.57 17.98
CA LEU A 100 -1.66 -1.14 17.56
C LEU A 100 -1.77 -1.89 16.23
N LYS A 101 -2.80 -2.72 16.06
CA LYS A 101 -3.02 -3.44 14.80
C LYS A 101 -3.26 -2.48 13.63
N LEU A 102 -4.07 -1.43 13.87
CA LEU A 102 -4.33 -0.40 12.86
C LEU A 102 -3.05 0.34 12.47
N GLN A 103 -2.23 0.73 13.46
CA GLN A 103 -0.94 1.37 13.21
C GLN A 103 -0.02 0.51 12.35
N ARG A 104 0.06 -0.81 12.64
CA ARG A 104 0.90 -1.74 11.90
C ARG A 104 0.35 -2.08 10.50
N ALA A 105 -0.96 -2.27 10.37
CA ALA A 105 -1.60 -2.49 9.06
C ALA A 105 -1.44 -1.28 8.13
N PHE A 106 -1.66 -0.08 8.67
CA PHE A 106 -1.47 1.15 7.90
C PHE A 106 0.02 1.39 7.62
N GLY A 107 0.91 1.12 8.57
CA GLY A 107 2.36 1.17 8.36
C GLY A 107 2.82 0.24 7.24
N CYS A 108 2.30 -0.99 7.20
CA CYS A 108 2.55 -1.96 6.14
C CYS A 108 2.18 -1.41 4.76
N LEU A 109 0.92 -0.98 4.58
CA LEU A 109 0.43 -0.52 3.27
C LEU A 109 1.04 0.82 2.86
N ALA A 110 1.26 1.74 3.81
CA ALA A 110 1.89 3.02 3.52
C ALA A 110 3.37 2.86 3.15
N ALA A 111 4.13 2.04 3.89
CA ALA A 111 5.54 1.81 3.60
C ALA A 111 5.76 1.04 2.29
N LEU A 112 4.81 0.17 1.89
CA LEU A 112 4.76 -0.43 0.57
C LEU A 112 4.79 0.66 -0.51
N ILE A 113 3.81 1.57 -0.49
CA ILE A 113 3.66 2.61 -1.52
C ILE A 113 4.78 3.65 -1.45
N ILE A 114 5.28 3.97 -0.25
CA ILE A 114 6.43 4.86 -0.09
C ILE A 114 7.68 4.24 -0.73
N GLY A 115 7.93 2.94 -0.49
CA GLY A 115 9.05 2.21 -1.07
C GLY A 115 8.97 2.17 -2.59
N ASP A 116 7.82 1.82 -3.12
CA ASP A 116 7.50 1.83 -4.55
C ASP A 116 7.82 3.21 -5.18
N ASN A 117 7.19 4.30 -4.72
CA ASN A 117 7.40 5.63 -5.30
C ASN A 117 8.85 6.14 -5.16
N LEU A 118 9.52 5.87 -4.04
CA LEU A 118 10.92 6.27 -3.86
C LEU A 118 11.86 5.50 -4.78
N GLY A 119 11.64 4.19 -4.91
CA GLY A 119 12.43 3.32 -5.77
C GLY A 119 12.23 3.62 -7.26
N ALA A 120 11.00 3.88 -7.67
CA ALA A 120 10.63 4.22 -9.04
C ALA A 120 11.34 5.46 -9.61
N GLN A 121 11.91 6.29 -8.74
CA GLN A 121 12.66 7.47 -9.19
C GLN A 121 13.99 7.11 -9.85
N VAL A 122 14.55 5.94 -9.50
CA VAL A 122 15.90 5.51 -9.93
C VAL A 122 15.91 4.06 -10.42
N GLU A 123 14.74 3.48 -10.68
CA GLU A 123 14.61 2.12 -11.18
C GLU A 123 15.45 1.91 -12.45
N PHE A 124 16.09 0.74 -12.57
CA PHE A 124 17.05 0.36 -13.60
C PHE A 124 18.39 1.08 -13.56
N MET A 125 18.61 2.04 -12.65
CA MET A 125 19.93 2.65 -12.46
C MET A 125 20.84 1.68 -11.70
N SER A 126 22.13 1.74 -12.00
CA SER A 126 23.16 1.07 -11.22
C SER A 126 23.39 1.77 -9.88
N ALA A 127 23.93 1.03 -8.90
CA ALA A 127 24.33 1.60 -7.61
C ALA A 127 25.28 2.81 -7.76
N THR A 128 26.19 2.76 -8.75
CA THR A 128 27.13 3.84 -9.04
C THR A 128 26.40 5.09 -9.52
N GLU A 129 25.50 4.97 -10.48
CA GLU A 129 24.70 6.10 -10.99
C GLU A 129 23.83 6.73 -9.90
N ILE A 130 23.24 5.91 -9.02
CA ILE A 130 22.46 6.40 -7.88
C ILE A 130 23.36 7.15 -6.88
N ALA A 131 24.55 6.60 -6.59
CA ALA A 131 25.50 7.24 -5.69
C ALA A 131 26.00 8.59 -6.23
N GLU A 132 26.24 8.70 -7.53
CA GLU A 132 26.61 9.96 -8.20
C GLU A 132 25.48 10.98 -8.15
N ARG A 133 24.24 10.54 -8.43
CA ARG A 133 23.07 11.42 -8.49
C ARG A 133 22.63 11.93 -7.11
N TYR A 134 22.77 11.11 -6.06
CA TYR A 134 22.27 11.37 -4.70
C TYR A 134 23.40 11.29 -3.64
N ALA A 135 24.61 11.75 -3.97
CA ALA A 135 25.87 11.54 -3.23
C ALA A 135 25.77 11.61 -1.69
N SER A 136 25.05 12.58 -1.13
CA SER A 136 24.91 12.77 0.32
C SER A 136 23.49 13.08 0.77
N SER A 137 22.51 13.11 -0.14
CA SER A 137 21.11 13.42 0.17
C SER A 137 20.30 12.15 0.43
N SER A 138 19.39 12.21 1.40
CA SER A 138 18.36 11.20 1.52
C SER A 138 17.41 11.26 0.32
N LEU A 139 16.97 10.09 -0.14
CA LEU A 139 15.96 10.00 -1.17
C LEU A 139 14.63 10.56 -0.64
N THR A 140 14.02 11.47 -1.39
CA THR A 140 12.73 12.08 -1.06
C THR A 140 11.79 11.94 -2.24
N MET A 141 10.50 11.76 -1.96
CA MET A 141 9.49 11.74 -3.02
C MET A 141 9.40 13.11 -3.70
N HIS A 142 9.50 13.11 -5.03
CA HIS A 142 9.33 14.30 -5.86
C HIS A 142 8.72 13.90 -7.21
N ASP A 143 8.21 14.88 -7.93
CA ASP A 143 7.68 14.65 -9.29
C ASP A 143 8.84 14.35 -10.25
N GLY A 144 8.67 13.34 -11.10
CA GLY A 144 9.66 12.92 -12.08
C GLY A 144 10.11 11.47 -11.94
N GLY A 145 11.42 11.23 -11.93
CA GLY A 145 12.03 9.90 -11.89
C GLY A 145 11.96 9.15 -13.22
N THR A 146 12.29 7.86 -13.21
CA THR A 146 12.31 6.99 -14.39
C THR A 146 10.99 7.00 -15.14
N TRP A 147 9.88 6.94 -14.41
CA TRP A 147 8.54 6.88 -14.99
C TRP A 147 7.84 8.24 -15.15
N ASN A 148 8.47 9.32 -14.73
CA ASN A 148 7.88 10.67 -14.73
C ASN A 148 6.53 10.72 -14.00
N ILE A 149 6.50 10.22 -12.78
CA ILE A 149 5.32 10.15 -11.90
C ILE A 149 5.32 11.30 -10.90
N GLN A 150 4.18 11.55 -10.27
CA GLN A 150 4.09 12.53 -9.19
C GLN A 150 4.50 11.93 -7.84
N ALA A 151 4.92 12.77 -6.91
CA ALA A 151 5.26 12.36 -5.55
C ALA A 151 4.10 11.59 -4.89
N GLY A 152 4.38 10.39 -4.40
CA GLY A 152 3.41 9.48 -3.78
C GLY A 152 2.61 8.63 -4.76
N GLN A 153 2.78 8.77 -6.07
CA GLN A 153 2.10 7.93 -7.07
C GLN A 153 2.76 6.55 -7.13
N PRO A 154 1.99 5.45 -6.96
CA PRO A 154 2.51 4.09 -7.12
C PRO A 154 2.76 3.71 -8.58
N THR A 155 3.62 2.71 -8.79
CA THR A 155 3.79 1.94 -10.03
C THR A 155 2.87 0.70 -10.00
N ASP A 156 3.17 -0.33 -10.81
CA ASP A 156 2.41 -1.58 -10.80
C ASP A 156 2.48 -2.31 -9.45
N ASP A 157 3.54 -2.14 -8.66
CA ASP A 157 3.66 -2.67 -7.29
C ASP A 157 2.50 -2.24 -6.41
N GLY A 158 2.38 -0.95 -6.17
CA GLY A 158 1.35 -0.41 -5.30
C GLY A 158 -0.03 -0.45 -5.93
N GLU A 159 -0.18 -0.25 -7.25
CA GLU A 159 -1.48 -0.32 -7.92
C GLU A 159 -2.10 -1.71 -7.85
N LEU A 160 -1.31 -2.78 -8.04
CA LEU A 160 -1.78 -4.16 -7.90
C LEU A 160 -2.05 -4.54 -6.44
N ALA A 161 -1.25 -4.03 -5.48
CA ALA A 161 -1.53 -4.20 -4.06
C ALA A 161 -2.86 -3.52 -3.66
N LEU A 162 -3.13 -2.31 -4.15
CA LEU A 162 -4.41 -1.62 -3.94
C LEU A 162 -5.58 -2.38 -4.58
N ALA A 163 -5.40 -2.95 -5.79
CA ALA A 163 -6.41 -3.76 -6.46
C ALA A 163 -6.74 -5.03 -5.64
N LEU A 164 -5.72 -5.71 -5.11
CA LEU A 164 -5.87 -6.87 -4.23
C LEU A 164 -6.58 -6.49 -2.92
N ALA A 165 -6.17 -5.40 -2.28
CA ALA A 165 -6.81 -4.91 -1.06
C ALA A 165 -8.32 -4.67 -1.26
N ARG A 166 -8.69 -4.04 -2.37
CA ARG A 166 -10.11 -3.78 -2.73
C ARG A 166 -10.88 -5.06 -3.02
N SER A 167 -10.23 -6.06 -3.68
CA SER A 167 -10.83 -7.38 -3.89
C SER A 167 -11.14 -8.07 -2.57
N LEU A 168 -10.13 -8.20 -1.70
CA LEU A 168 -10.28 -8.82 -0.37
C LEU A 168 -11.42 -8.18 0.44
N ILE A 169 -11.48 -6.85 0.48
CA ILE A 169 -12.51 -6.10 1.20
C ILE A 169 -13.89 -6.36 0.63
N GLN A 170 -14.04 -6.32 -0.69
CA GLN A 170 -15.35 -6.48 -1.34
C GLN A 170 -15.88 -7.91 -1.22
N GLN A 171 -14.99 -8.90 -1.28
CA GLN A 171 -15.36 -10.32 -1.24
C GLN A 171 -15.42 -10.91 0.17
N GLY A 172 -14.94 -10.16 1.18
CA GLY A 172 -14.83 -10.67 2.57
C GLY A 172 -13.70 -11.69 2.75
N GLY A 173 -12.75 -11.76 1.81
CA GLY A 173 -11.63 -12.70 1.78
C GLY A 173 -11.09 -12.87 0.37
N LEU A 174 -10.17 -13.83 0.16
CA LEU A 174 -9.61 -14.06 -1.17
C LEU A 174 -10.63 -14.76 -2.09
N ASN A 175 -10.94 -14.10 -3.18
CA ASN A 175 -11.68 -14.67 -4.32
C ASN A 175 -10.79 -14.58 -5.57
N PRO A 176 -10.18 -15.68 -6.03
CA PRO A 176 -9.25 -15.65 -7.16
C PRO A 176 -9.85 -15.08 -8.46
N SER A 177 -11.12 -15.33 -8.74
CA SER A 177 -11.78 -14.80 -9.94
C SER A 177 -11.98 -13.29 -9.88
N ASP A 178 -12.42 -12.72 -8.74
CA ASP A 178 -12.55 -11.26 -8.57
C ASP A 178 -11.17 -10.60 -8.59
N THR A 179 -10.17 -11.19 -7.90
CA THR A 179 -8.80 -10.68 -7.90
C THR A 179 -8.21 -10.67 -9.32
N ALA A 180 -8.33 -11.77 -10.06
CA ALA A 180 -7.87 -11.84 -11.45
C ALA A 180 -8.59 -10.81 -12.34
N GLN A 181 -9.91 -10.63 -12.17
CA GLN A 181 -10.66 -9.63 -12.93
C GLN A 181 -10.14 -8.21 -12.67
N ARG A 182 -9.84 -7.85 -11.42
CA ARG A 182 -9.29 -6.53 -11.08
C ARG A 182 -7.90 -6.32 -11.67
N TYR A 183 -7.05 -7.34 -11.68
CA TYR A 183 -5.73 -7.25 -12.32
C TYR A 183 -5.86 -7.10 -13.84
N VAL A 184 -6.80 -7.80 -14.47
CA VAL A 184 -7.08 -7.65 -15.90
C VAL A 184 -7.62 -6.27 -16.23
N ASP A 185 -8.54 -5.74 -15.41
CA ASP A 185 -9.09 -4.38 -15.60
C ASP A 185 -8.01 -3.32 -15.36
N TRP A 186 -7.10 -3.54 -14.40
CA TRP A 186 -5.92 -2.73 -14.22
C TRP A 186 -5.03 -2.74 -15.47
N LEU A 187 -4.73 -3.90 -16.06
CA LEU A 187 -3.94 -3.98 -17.30
C LEU A 187 -4.64 -3.26 -18.46
N ARG A 188 -5.98 -3.36 -18.55
CA ARG A 188 -6.78 -2.65 -19.57
C ARG A 188 -6.78 -1.14 -19.40
N SER A 189 -6.46 -0.64 -18.23
CA SER A 189 -6.33 0.79 -17.98
C SER A 189 -5.01 1.38 -18.48
N GLU A 190 -4.21 0.58 -19.22
CA GLU A 190 -2.96 0.97 -19.84
C GLU A 190 -1.96 1.55 -18.82
N PRO A 191 -1.51 0.74 -17.82
CA PRO A 191 -0.51 1.16 -16.87
C PRO A 191 0.79 1.56 -17.59
N PHE A 192 1.46 2.58 -17.06
CA PHE A 192 2.74 3.07 -17.61
C PHE A 192 3.90 2.12 -17.32
N ASP A 193 3.74 1.26 -16.31
CA ASP A 193 4.68 0.21 -15.94
C ASP A 193 3.93 -1.12 -15.78
N VAL A 194 4.54 -2.19 -16.26
CA VAL A 194 4.03 -3.56 -16.09
C VAL A 194 5.10 -4.60 -16.40
N GLY A 195 5.39 -5.46 -15.44
CA GLY A 195 6.31 -6.58 -15.61
C GLY A 195 5.86 -7.57 -16.69
N ASN A 196 6.80 -8.09 -17.49
CA ASN A 196 6.51 -9.00 -18.61
C ASN A 196 5.77 -10.27 -18.18
N THR A 197 6.14 -10.88 -17.06
CA THR A 197 5.51 -12.10 -16.52
C THR A 197 4.04 -11.82 -16.14
N THR A 198 3.79 -10.70 -15.46
CA THR A 198 2.44 -10.23 -15.09
C THR A 198 1.60 -9.97 -16.34
N ARG A 199 2.12 -9.19 -17.30
CA ARG A 199 1.44 -8.90 -18.56
C ARG A 199 1.07 -10.15 -19.32
N GLN A 200 1.99 -11.12 -19.44
CA GLN A 200 1.75 -12.37 -20.14
C GLN A 200 0.54 -13.12 -19.57
N ALA A 201 0.47 -13.29 -18.26
CA ALA A 201 -0.62 -13.96 -17.58
C ALA A 201 -1.96 -13.22 -17.75
N LEU A 202 -1.97 -11.90 -17.51
CA LEU A 202 -3.19 -11.08 -17.55
C LEU A 202 -3.77 -10.88 -18.97
N LEU A 203 -3.01 -11.19 -20.01
CA LEU A 203 -3.54 -11.27 -21.37
C LEU A 203 -4.27 -12.60 -21.65
N GLY A 204 -4.23 -13.57 -20.74
CA GLY A 204 -4.91 -14.85 -20.85
C GLY A 204 -6.38 -14.77 -21.22
N PRO A 205 -7.21 -13.96 -20.56
CA PRO A 205 -8.64 -13.83 -20.88
C PRO A 205 -8.93 -13.31 -22.30
N LEU A 206 -8.04 -12.53 -22.89
CA LEU A 206 -8.16 -12.12 -24.30
C LEU A 206 -7.86 -13.27 -25.28
N ARG A 207 -6.99 -14.18 -24.88
CA ARG A 207 -6.55 -15.34 -25.70
C ARG A 207 -7.47 -16.55 -25.56
N GLN A 208 -8.07 -16.70 -24.38
CA GLN A 208 -8.99 -17.81 -24.04
C GLN A 208 -10.28 -17.29 -23.37
N PRO A 209 -11.12 -16.55 -24.10
CA PRO A 209 -12.33 -15.93 -23.54
C PRO A 209 -13.42 -16.92 -23.10
N ALA A 210 -13.25 -18.20 -23.38
CA ALA A 210 -14.16 -19.27 -22.95
C ALA A 210 -13.89 -19.77 -21.53
N LEU A 211 -12.70 -19.47 -20.97
CA LEU A 211 -12.33 -19.83 -19.60
C LEU A 211 -12.79 -18.76 -18.62
N ALA A 212 -12.97 -19.16 -17.36
CA ALA A 212 -13.06 -18.19 -16.28
C ALA A 212 -11.78 -17.34 -16.20
N VAL A 213 -11.91 -16.08 -15.73
CA VAL A 213 -10.81 -15.11 -15.81
C VAL A 213 -9.55 -15.61 -15.09
N ASP A 214 -9.69 -16.17 -13.89
CA ASP A 214 -8.55 -16.71 -13.14
C ASP A 214 -7.96 -17.96 -13.81
N GLU A 215 -8.77 -18.84 -14.39
CA GLU A 215 -8.30 -20.00 -15.15
C GLU A 215 -7.51 -19.56 -16.38
N ALA A 216 -8.00 -18.57 -17.12
CA ALA A 216 -7.33 -18.04 -18.29
C ALA A 216 -6.00 -17.36 -17.93
N CYS A 217 -5.93 -16.61 -16.82
CA CYS A 217 -4.68 -16.03 -16.32
C CYS A 217 -3.67 -17.14 -15.97
N ARG A 218 -4.07 -18.13 -15.18
CA ARG A 218 -3.21 -19.28 -14.79
C ARG A 218 -2.70 -20.06 -16.00
N ALA A 219 -3.56 -20.30 -16.99
CA ALA A 219 -3.20 -21.03 -18.22
C ALA A 219 -2.14 -20.30 -19.05
N HIS A 220 -2.02 -18.97 -18.94
CA HIS A 220 -1.06 -18.16 -19.67
C HIS A 220 0.13 -17.70 -18.82
N ALA A 221 0.10 -17.94 -17.52
CA ALA A 221 1.20 -17.61 -16.62
C ALA A 221 2.45 -18.46 -16.93
N SER A 222 3.62 -17.83 -16.82
CA SER A 222 4.90 -18.52 -17.02
C SER A 222 5.21 -19.45 -15.85
N THR A 223 5.32 -20.75 -16.11
CA THR A 223 5.68 -21.74 -15.09
C THR A 223 7.17 -21.75 -14.75
N SER A 224 8.02 -21.11 -15.55
CA SER A 224 9.47 -21.07 -15.36
C SER A 224 9.96 -19.74 -14.75
N SER A 225 9.15 -18.68 -14.76
CA SER A 225 9.54 -17.38 -14.22
C SER A 225 9.55 -17.40 -12.69
N GLN A 226 10.65 -16.94 -12.12
CA GLN A 226 10.79 -16.71 -10.67
C GLN A 226 10.81 -15.19 -10.35
N ALA A 227 10.06 -14.38 -11.10
CA ALA A 227 10.03 -12.95 -10.91
C ALA A 227 9.22 -12.56 -9.63
N ASN A 228 9.49 -11.35 -9.12
CA ASN A 228 8.96 -10.82 -7.88
C ASN A 228 7.55 -10.18 -7.98
N GLY A 229 6.97 -10.13 -9.18
CA GLY A 229 5.72 -9.40 -9.44
C GLY A 229 4.45 -9.93 -8.73
N ALA A 230 4.50 -11.13 -8.11
CA ALA A 230 3.46 -11.53 -7.17
C ALA A 230 3.80 -11.08 -5.73
N LEU A 231 5.10 -11.09 -5.36
CA LEU A 231 5.55 -10.76 -4.01
C LEU A 231 5.31 -9.28 -3.68
N MET A 232 5.52 -8.38 -4.64
CA MET A 232 5.37 -6.95 -4.47
C MET A 232 3.95 -6.53 -4.04
N ARG A 233 2.93 -7.24 -4.48
CA ARG A 233 1.52 -6.89 -4.28
C ARG A 233 0.82 -7.63 -3.13
N VAL A 234 1.44 -8.68 -2.54
CA VAL A 234 0.76 -9.66 -1.68
C VAL A 234 0.50 -9.19 -0.24
N ALA A 235 1.13 -8.10 0.21
CA ALA A 235 1.04 -7.61 1.58
C ALA A 235 -0.40 -7.43 2.12
N PRO A 236 -1.41 -6.99 1.36
CA PRO A 236 -2.80 -6.92 1.80
C PRO A 236 -3.37 -8.26 2.31
N ILE A 237 -2.91 -9.39 1.79
CA ILE A 237 -3.30 -10.73 2.27
C ILE A 237 -2.84 -10.92 3.72
N GLY A 238 -1.60 -10.57 4.04
CA GLY A 238 -1.09 -10.65 5.40
C GLY A 238 -1.88 -9.76 6.36
N ILE A 239 -2.29 -8.57 5.93
CA ILE A 239 -3.13 -7.68 6.74
C ILE A 239 -4.51 -8.30 6.97
N ALA A 240 -5.16 -8.78 5.92
CA ALA A 240 -6.51 -9.36 5.99
C ALA A 240 -6.56 -10.63 6.86
N ALA A 241 -5.54 -11.46 6.76
CA ALA A 241 -5.41 -12.71 7.52
C ALA A 241 -4.59 -12.53 8.82
N HIS A 242 -4.56 -11.31 9.41
CA HIS A 242 -3.78 -11.03 10.61
C HIS A 242 -4.11 -12.00 11.76
N GLY A 243 -3.07 -12.55 12.40
CA GLY A 243 -3.20 -13.57 13.43
C GLY A 243 -3.36 -15.01 12.91
N HIS A 244 -3.51 -15.19 11.60
CA HIS A 244 -3.71 -16.49 10.96
C HIS A 244 -2.66 -16.75 9.87
N PRO A 245 -1.37 -17.01 10.25
CA PRO A 245 -0.27 -17.12 9.26
C PRO A 245 -0.48 -18.24 8.23
N SER A 246 -1.09 -19.36 8.61
CA SER A 246 -1.38 -20.46 7.68
C SER A 246 -2.43 -20.06 6.63
N LEU A 247 -3.44 -19.28 7.00
CA LEU A 247 -4.43 -18.74 6.08
C LEU A 247 -3.78 -17.72 5.12
N ALA A 248 -2.96 -16.81 5.67
CA ALA A 248 -2.20 -15.86 4.87
C ALA A 248 -1.34 -16.56 3.82
N ALA A 249 -0.61 -17.61 4.23
CA ALA A 249 0.23 -18.43 3.34
C ALA A 249 -0.60 -19.13 2.27
N HIS A 250 -1.74 -19.70 2.63
CA HIS A 250 -2.65 -20.35 1.67
C HIS A 250 -3.15 -19.35 0.61
N TRP A 251 -3.66 -18.21 1.03
CA TRP A 251 -4.16 -17.18 0.13
C TRP A 251 -3.05 -16.59 -0.75
N ALA A 252 -1.85 -16.38 -0.18
CA ALA A 252 -0.71 -15.86 -0.94
C ALA A 252 -0.27 -16.80 -2.07
N ARG A 253 -0.29 -18.13 -1.84
CA ARG A 253 -0.06 -19.11 -2.91
C ARG A 253 -1.13 -19.03 -3.99
N GLN A 254 -2.40 -18.88 -3.61
CA GLN A 254 -3.50 -18.76 -4.59
C GLN A 254 -3.40 -17.49 -5.44
N ASP A 255 -2.99 -16.35 -4.84
CA ASP A 255 -2.74 -15.12 -5.61
C ASP A 255 -1.55 -15.28 -6.56
N ALA A 256 -0.45 -15.87 -6.08
CA ALA A 256 0.74 -16.11 -6.90
C ALA A 256 0.43 -16.98 -8.13
N LEU A 257 -0.43 -17.99 -8.00
CA LEU A 257 -0.86 -18.84 -9.10
C LEU A 257 -1.50 -18.08 -10.27
N LEU A 258 -2.05 -16.89 -10.04
CA LEU A 258 -2.70 -16.11 -11.10
C LEU A 258 -1.69 -15.61 -12.14
N THR A 259 -0.44 -15.37 -11.74
CA THR A 259 0.57 -14.73 -12.63
C THR A 259 1.96 -15.35 -12.53
N HIS A 260 2.34 -15.92 -11.37
CA HIS A 260 3.68 -16.43 -11.05
C HIS A 260 3.58 -17.81 -10.40
N PRO A 261 3.15 -18.85 -11.16
CA PRO A 261 2.85 -20.17 -10.62
C PRO A 261 4.08 -21.00 -10.25
N HIS A 262 5.32 -20.52 -10.48
CA HIS A 262 6.52 -21.24 -10.08
C HIS A 262 6.53 -21.46 -8.55
N GLY A 263 6.90 -22.67 -8.09
CA GLY A 263 6.84 -23.04 -6.67
C GLY A 263 7.64 -22.10 -5.76
N VAL A 264 8.82 -21.63 -6.20
CA VAL A 264 9.62 -20.65 -5.44
C VAL A 264 8.84 -19.35 -5.22
N CYS A 265 8.11 -18.86 -6.23
CA CYS A 265 7.26 -17.66 -6.06
C CYS A 265 6.12 -17.92 -5.07
N GLN A 266 5.47 -19.09 -5.15
CA GLN A 266 4.39 -19.45 -4.24
C GLN A 266 4.89 -19.51 -2.79
N GLU A 267 6.02 -20.17 -2.53
CA GLU A 267 6.59 -20.30 -1.19
C GLU A 267 7.12 -18.97 -0.65
N ALA A 268 7.75 -18.14 -1.49
CA ALA A 268 8.18 -16.79 -1.11
C ALA A 268 6.99 -15.92 -0.69
N ASN A 269 5.91 -15.92 -1.47
CA ASN A 269 4.68 -15.19 -1.16
C ASN A 269 4.02 -15.70 0.14
N ALA A 270 3.98 -17.01 0.34
CA ALA A 270 3.44 -17.64 1.54
C ALA A 270 4.21 -17.23 2.80
N ALA A 271 5.54 -17.33 2.77
CA ALA A 271 6.41 -16.95 3.87
C ALA A 271 6.26 -15.46 4.23
N TYR A 272 6.26 -14.61 3.22
CA TYR A 272 6.15 -13.17 3.39
C TYR A 272 4.78 -12.74 3.94
N ALA A 273 3.68 -13.27 3.41
CA ALA A 273 2.34 -12.95 3.89
C ALA A 273 2.11 -13.47 5.33
N ALA A 274 2.66 -14.64 5.68
CA ALA A 274 2.61 -15.18 7.04
C ALA A 274 3.35 -14.28 8.03
N ALA A 275 4.54 -13.78 7.68
CA ALA A 275 5.29 -12.83 8.50
C ALA A 275 4.50 -11.53 8.74
N ILE A 276 3.89 -10.96 7.69
CA ILE A 276 3.04 -9.76 7.82
C ILE A 276 1.84 -10.05 8.73
N ALA A 277 1.19 -11.22 8.60
CA ALA A 277 0.01 -11.56 9.38
C ALA A 277 0.29 -11.57 10.89
N VAL A 278 1.43 -12.11 11.32
CA VAL A 278 1.81 -12.09 12.75
C VAL A 278 2.37 -10.73 13.16
N GLY A 279 3.12 -10.05 12.29
CA GLY A 279 3.63 -8.71 12.53
C GLY A 279 2.51 -7.71 12.82
N VAL A 280 1.49 -7.64 11.97
CA VAL A 280 0.31 -6.80 12.15
C VAL A 280 -0.44 -7.14 13.45
N SER A 281 -0.41 -8.40 13.88
CA SER A 281 -1.03 -8.85 15.15
C SER A 281 -0.27 -8.43 16.40
N GLY A 282 0.95 -7.91 16.27
CA GLY A 282 1.73 -7.42 17.39
C GLY A 282 2.98 -8.24 17.70
N ALA A 283 3.30 -9.25 16.89
CA ALA A 283 4.51 -10.06 17.06
C ALA A 283 5.79 -9.22 16.87
N ASP A 284 6.87 -9.68 17.44
CA ASP A 284 8.21 -9.17 17.21
C ASP A 284 8.81 -9.71 15.92
N ARG A 285 9.96 -9.18 15.53
CA ARG A 285 10.61 -9.49 14.26
C ARG A 285 11.11 -10.93 14.17
N GLN A 286 11.52 -11.53 15.30
CA GLN A 286 11.89 -12.94 15.33
C GLN A 286 10.68 -13.84 15.10
N ALA A 287 9.57 -13.58 15.76
CA ALA A 287 8.32 -14.31 15.55
C ALA A 287 7.77 -14.17 14.12
N MET A 288 8.04 -13.04 13.44
CA MET A 288 7.72 -12.87 12.02
C MET A 288 8.54 -13.82 11.14
N LEU A 289 9.84 -13.98 11.42
CA LEU A 289 10.69 -14.97 10.73
C LEU A 289 10.23 -16.40 11.03
N ASP A 290 9.96 -16.71 12.29
CA ASP A 290 9.52 -18.05 12.71
C ASP A 290 8.21 -18.44 12.00
N ALA A 291 7.27 -17.51 11.86
CA ALA A 291 6.03 -17.71 11.12
C ALA A 291 6.28 -17.93 9.63
N ALA A 292 7.20 -17.18 9.01
CA ALA A 292 7.59 -17.36 7.62
C ALA A 292 8.17 -18.75 7.36
N LEU A 293 9.06 -19.22 8.25
CA LEU A 293 9.66 -20.54 8.14
C LEU A 293 8.66 -21.68 8.38
N ALA A 294 7.73 -21.48 9.31
CA ALA A 294 6.76 -22.51 9.73
C ALA A 294 5.72 -22.84 8.63
N VAL A 295 5.46 -21.93 7.69
CA VAL A 295 4.45 -22.16 6.64
C VAL A 295 5.02 -22.74 5.35
N LEU A 296 6.35 -22.87 5.23
CA LEU A 296 7.00 -23.45 4.07
C LEU A 296 6.65 -24.93 3.91
N LEU A 297 6.32 -25.32 2.68
CA LEU A 297 6.05 -26.72 2.38
C LEU A 297 7.37 -27.51 2.25
N PRO A 298 7.38 -28.79 2.63
CA PRO A 298 8.54 -29.68 2.47
C PRO A 298 8.72 -30.03 0.97
N SER A 299 9.40 -29.16 0.25
CA SER A 299 9.67 -29.29 -1.19
C SER A 299 11.01 -28.63 -1.53
N THR A 300 11.56 -28.91 -2.70
CA THR A 300 12.79 -28.25 -3.20
C THR A 300 12.63 -26.72 -3.20
N GLU A 301 11.47 -26.22 -3.60
CA GLU A 301 11.16 -24.80 -3.67
C GLU A 301 11.08 -24.18 -2.26
N GLY A 302 10.44 -24.88 -1.32
CA GLY A 302 10.40 -24.47 0.09
C GLY A 302 11.78 -24.45 0.71
N ASP A 303 12.64 -25.43 0.42
CA ASP A 303 14.01 -25.47 0.90
C ASP A 303 14.86 -24.30 0.36
N VAL A 304 14.69 -23.95 -0.91
CA VAL A 304 15.35 -22.77 -1.51
C VAL A 304 14.92 -21.47 -0.82
N VAL A 305 13.62 -21.27 -0.57
CA VAL A 305 13.10 -20.10 0.14
C VAL A 305 13.63 -20.09 1.58
N LYS A 306 13.65 -21.24 2.24
CA LYS A 306 14.21 -21.38 3.61
C LYS A 306 15.68 -20.96 3.68
N GLN A 307 16.50 -21.34 2.67
CA GLN A 307 17.91 -20.97 2.63
C GLN A 307 18.10 -19.45 2.66
N VAL A 308 17.36 -18.67 1.83
CA VAL A 308 17.51 -17.21 1.81
C VAL A 308 16.98 -16.54 3.09
N LEU A 309 15.95 -17.10 3.74
CA LEU A 309 15.47 -16.61 5.04
C LEU A 309 16.50 -16.86 6.15
N VAL A 310 17.15 -18.01 6.14
CA VAL A 310 18.23 -18.35 7.09
C VAL A 310 19.47 -17.47 6.84
N ALA A 311 19.85 -17.24 5.59
CA ALA A 311 20.92 -16.32 5.22
C ALA A 311 20.65 -14.89 5.72
N ALA A 312 19.42 -14.40 5.51
CA ALA A 312 19.00 -13.11 6.04
C ALA A 312 19.10 -13.04 7.57
N ALA A 313 18.71 -14.12 8.26
CA ALA A 313 18.83 -14.23 9.73
C ALA A 313 20.30 -14.26 10.20
N ALA A 314 21.20 -14.77 9.37
CA ALA A 314 22.64 -14.72 9.64
C ALA A 314 23.27 -13.33 9.35
N GLY A 315 22.48 -12.35 8.90
CA GLY A 315 22.95 -11.01 8.55
C GLY A 315 23.49 -10.91 7.13
N GLU A 316 23.16 -11.88 6.26
CA GLU A 316 23.61 -11.89 4.87
C GLU A 316 22.61 -11.18 3.97
N ARG A 317 23.09 -10.24 3.16
CA ARG A 317 22.32 -9.57 2.10
C ARG A 317 22.43 -10.34 0.79
N PRO A 318 21.52 -10.11 -0.19
CA PRO A 318 21.78 -10.57 -1.56
C PRO A 318 23.12 -10.07 -2.08
N ASP A 319 23.86 -10.95 -2.77
CA ASP A 319 25.18 -10.62 -3.30
C ASP A 319 25.12 -9.60 -4.46
N ASP A 320 24.03 -9.66 -5.25
CA ASP A 320 23.87 -8.84 -6.46
C ASP A 320 22.40 -8.48 -6.68
N TYR A 321 22.11 -7.19 -6.68
CA TYR A 321 20.76 -6.63 -6.91
C TYR A 321 20.50 -6.28 -8.38
N GLN A 322 21.51 -6.34 -9.25
CA GLN A 322 21.41 -5.79 -10.61
C GLN A 322 21.33 -6.88 -11.70
N ARG A 323 22.09 -7.97 -11.55
CA ARG A 323 22.20 -9.00 -12.58
C ARG A 323 20.90 -9.77 -12.84
N GLN A 324 20.15 -10.06 -11.78
CA GLN A 324 18.85 -10.72 -11.81
C GLN A 324 17.83 -9.90 -11.02
N MET A 325 17.79 -8.60 -11.29
CA MET A 325 17.12 -7.60 -10.45
C MET A 325 15.70 -7.96 -10.03
N GLY A 326 14.90 -8.53 -10.92
CA GLY A 326 13.51 -8.94 -10.64
C GLY A 326 13.36 -10.34 -10.03
N TRP A 327 14.43 -10.98 -9.52
CA TRP A 327 14.32 -12.31 -8.93
C TRP A 327 13.69 -12.24 -7.53
N VAL A 328 12.63 -13.02 -7.32
CA VAL A 328 11.83 -13.03 -6.08
C VAL A 328 12.67 -13.26 -4.82
N LEU A 329 13.74 -14.06 -4.90
CA LEU A 329 14.59 -14.36 -3.74
C LEU A 329 15.49 -13.20 -3.33
N ILE A 330 15.91 -12.33 -4.27
CA ILE A 330 16.62 -11.09 -3.94
C ILE A 330 15.72 -10.21 -3.08
N ALA A 331 14.50 -9.95 -3.54
CA ALA A 331 13.54 -9.11 -2.84
C ALA A 331 13.19 -9.67 -1.44
N LEU A 332 12.95 -10.98 -1.36
CA LEU A 332 12.61 -11.64 -0.10
C LEU A 332 13.77 -11.58 0.91
N GLN A 333 14.99 -11.97 0.48
CA GLN A 333 16.17 -11.95 1.34
C GLN A 333 16.47 -10.53 1.84
N ASN A 334 16.42 -9.54 0.95
CA ASN A 334 16.61 -8.13 1.29
C ASN A 334 15.62 -7.66 2.36
N ALA A 335 14.34 -7.98 2.20
CA ALA A 335 13.30 -7.57 3.15
C ALA A 335 13.52 -8.19 4.54
N PHE A 336 13.81 -9.49 4.62
CA PHE A 336 14.07 -10.16 5.90
C PHE A 336 15.42 -9.76 6.52
N TYR A 337 16.45 -9.49 5.72
CA TYR A 337 17.70 -8.91 6.22
C TYR A 337 17.43 -7.61 6.97
N HIS A 338 16.72 -6.67 6.36
CA HIS A 338 16.42 -5.38 7.00
C HIS A 338 15.47 -5.52 8.19
N LEU A 339 14.51 -6.44 8.15
CA LEU A 339 13.65 -6.76 9.28
C LEU A 339 14.48 -7.20 10.49
N LEU A 340 15.38 -8.18 10.31
CA LEU A 340 16.14 -8.81 11.39
C LEU A 340 17.33 -7.99 11.87
N ALA A 341 17.87 -7.11 11.03
CA ALA A 341 18.86 -6.11 11.42
C ALA A 341 18.28 -4.95 12.24
N ASP A 342 17.00 -5.01 12.60
CA ASP A 342 16.26 -3.96 13.33
C ASP A 342 16.31 -2.57 12.68
N ASN A 343 16.40 -2.55 11.37
CA ASN A 343 16.41 -1.30 10.62
C ASN A 343 15.04 -0.62 10.66
N THR A 344 15.05 0.73 10.68
CA THR A 344 13.82 1.51 10.47
C THR A 344 13.40 1.44 9.01
N VAL A 345 12.12 1.69 8.71
CA VAL A 345 11.62 1.75 7.32
C VAL A 345 12.48 2.69 6.47
N GLY A 346 12.71 3.93 6.93
CA GLY A 346 13.47 4.92 6.18
C GLY A 346 14.91 4.47 5.87
N HIS A 347 15.60 3.82 6.83
CA HIS A 347 16.94 3.28 6.61
C HIS A 347 16.90 2.12 5.60
N ALA A 348 15.98 1.19 5.77
CA ALA A 348 15.86 0.03 4.89
C ALA A 348 15.55 0.44 3.44
N LEU A 349 14.62 1.38 3.24
CA LEU A 349 14.30 1.88 1.91
C LEU A 349 15.52 2.55 1.26
N ASN A 350 16.21 3.44 1.99
CA ASN A 350 17.39 4.13 1.45
C ASN A 350 18.51 3.16 1.08
N GLU A 351 18.81 2.19 1.96
CA GLU A 351 19.86 1.18 1.70
C GLU A 351 19.47 0.26 0.52
N THR A 352 18.22 -0.19 0.46
CA THR A 352 17.74 -1.03 -0.64
C THR A 352 17.83 -0.32 -1.98
N ILE A 353 17.32 0.91 -2.08
CA ILE A 353 17.30 1.68 -3.33
C ILE A 353 18.72 1.97 -3.82
N ARG A 354 19.67 2.22 -2.91
CA ARG A 354 21.08 2.45 -3.25
C ARG A 354 21.80 1.24 -3.85
N GLN A 355 21.23 0.03 -3.76
CA GLN A 355 21.80 -1.14 -4.46
C GLN A 355 21.54 -1.11 -5.97
N GLY A 356 20.61 -0.29 -6.45
CA GLY A 356 20.25 -0.23 -7.87
C GLY A 356 19.41 -1.41 -8.34
N GLY A 357 19.19 -1.50 -9.63
CA GLY A 357 18.41 -2.55 -10.27
C GLY A 357 16.89 -2.30 -10.15
N ASP A 358 16.14 -3.27 -9.65
CA ASP A 358 14.70 -3.23 -9.40
C ASP A 358 14.43 -2.57 -8.04
N THR A 359 14.60 -1.25 -8.04
CA THR A 359 14.66 -0.47 -6.79
C THR A 359 13.30 -0.24 -6.16
N ASP A 360 12.25 -0.08 -6.94
CA ASP A 360 10.88 0.11 -6.49
C ASP A 360 10.30 -1.16 -5.88
N THR A 361 10.37 -2.28 -6.60
CA THR A 361 9.87 -3.57 -6.10
C THR A 361 10.62 -4.02 -4.84
N ASN A 362 11.96 -3.95 -4.82
CA ASN A 362 12.73 -4.35 -3.64
C ASN A 362 12.43 -3.46 -2.43
N ALA A 363 12.27 -2.14 -2.63
CA ALA A 363 11.93 -1.21 -1.56
C ALA A 363 10.46 -1.34 -1.13
N CYS A 364 9.54 -1.55 -2.05
CA CYS A 364 8.13 -1.85 -1.80
C CYS A 364 7.98 -3.04 -0.84
N ILE A 365 8.63 -4.17 -1.16
CA ILE A 365 8.58 -5.40 -0.37
C ILE A 365 9.24 -5.22 1.01
N ALA A 366 10.44 -4.61 1.08
CA ALA A 366 11.10 -4.34 2.34
C ALA A 366 10.29 -3.39 3.22
N GLY A 367 9.76 -2.32 2.63
CA GLY A 367 8.94 -1.32 3.30
C GLY A 367 7.70 -1.92 3.96
N ALA A 368 6.95 -2.73 3.22
CA ALA A 368 5.73 -3.35 3.74
C ALA A 368 6.01 -4.28 4.93
N LEU A 369 7.05 -5.11 4.85
CA LEU A 369 7.41 -6.05 5.91
C LEU A 369 7.79 -5.33 7.20
N ILE A 370 8.66 -4.31 7.10
CA ILE A 370 9.10 -3.53 8.26
C ILE A 370 7.96 -2.63 8.77
N GLY A 371 7.15 -2.07 7.87
CA GLY A 371 5.96 -1.31 8.23
C GLY A 371 4.94 -2.13 9.03
N ALA A 372 4.82 -3.44 8.76
CA ALA A 372 4.01 -4.37 9.54
C ALA A 372 4.59 -4.64 10.94
N ALA A 373 5.90 -4.54 11.12
CA ALA A 373 6.57 -4.66 12.43
C ALA A 373 6.48 -3.37 13.25
N ASP A 374 6.75 -2.22 12.63
CA ASP A 374 6.97 -0.94 13.30
C ASP A 374 5.71 -0.07 13.40
N GLY A 375 4.83 -0.21 12.41
CA GLY A 375 3.62 0.62 12.28
C GLY A 375 3.88 2.02 11.72
N ILE A 376 2.78 2.73 11.46
CA ILE A 376 2.77 4.07 10.84
C ILE A 376 3.52 5.12 11.66
N VAL A 377 3.61 4.95 12.96
CA VAL A 377 4.26 5.91 13.88
C VAL A 377 5.77 6.00 13.70
N ARG A 378 6.37 5.03 13.02
CA ARG A 378 7.80 4.99 12.70
C ARG A 378 8.11 5.51 11.29
N LEU A 379 7.10 5.86 10.50
CA LEU A 379 7.28 6.46 9.18
C LEU A 379 7.53 7.97 9.28
N ASP A 380 8.30 8.49 8.32
CA ASP A 380 8.50 9.92 8.19
C ASP A 380 7.21 10.60 7.67
N TRP A 381 6.71 11.55 8.45
CA TRP A 381 5.54 12.35 8.08
C TRP A 381 5.73 13.14 6.78
N ALA A 382 6.96 13.48 6.42
CA ALA A 382 7.27 14.14 5.15
C ALA A 382 6.98 13.23 3.94
N GLN A 383 7.03 11.91 4.10
CA GLN A 383 6.69 10.95 3.07
C GLN A 383 5.19 10.58 3.05
N LEU A 384 4.53 10.60 4.21
CA LEU A 384 3.10 10.32 4.31
C LEU A 384 2.23 11.38 3.64
N GLY A 385 2.62 12.64 3.71
CA GLY A 385 1.88 13.74 3.11
C GLY A 385 1.67 13.57 1.60
N PRO A 386 2.74 13.40 0.81
CA PRO A 386 2.62 13.10 -0.63
C PRO A 386 1.75 11.88 -0.92
N LEU A 387 1.96 10.74 -0.23
CA LEU A 387 1.17 9.54 -0.40
C LEU A 387 -0.34 9.79 -0.21
N LEU A 388 -0.73 10.37 0.93
CA LEU A 388 -2.13 10.58 1.29
C LEU A 388 -2.82 11.70 0.48
N SER A 389 -2.06 12.52 -0.22
CA SER A 389 -2.59 13.55 -1.12
C SER A 389 -2.47 13.17 -2.59
N CYS A 390 -1.82 12.05 -2.91
CA CYS A 390 -1.60 11.64 -4.29
C CYS A 390 -2.90 11.22 -4.97
N ARG A 391 -3.23 11.93 -6.04
CA ARG A 391 -4.36 11.67 -6.93
C ARG A 391 -3.92 11.90 -8.36
N ALA A 392 -3.72 10.82 -9.09
CA ALA A 392 -3.27 10.87 -10.48
C ALA A 392 -4.44 11.24 -11.42
N HIS A 393 -4.91 12.49 -11.32
CA HIS A 393 -5.99 13.05 -12.13
C HIS A 393 -5.66 13.06 -13.64
N PRO A 394 -6.65 13.28 -14.53
CA PRO A 394 -6.42 13.39 -15.98
C PRO A 394 -5.39 14.44 -16.39
N GLN A 395 -5.11 15.44 -15.53
CA GLN A 395 -4.09 16.48 -15.77
C GLN A 395 -2.74 16.20 -15.08
N SER A 396 -2.61 15.08 -14.38
CA SER A 396 -1.36 14.67 -13.75
C SER A 396 -0.33 14.23 -14.80
N LEU A 397 0.94 14.12 -14.38
CA LEU A 397 2.05 13.65 -15.25
C LEU A 397 1.75 12.28 -15.86
N ARG A 398 1.25 11.36 -15.03
CA ARG A 398 0.80 10.02 -15.43
C ARG A 398 -0.61 9.77 -14.87
N PRO A 399 -1.66 10.13 -15.60
CA PRO A 399 -3.05 9.92 -15.16
C PRO A 399 -3.35 8.44 -14.93
N ARG A 400 -4.03 8.13 -13.82
CA ARG A 400 -4.46 6.77 -13.50
C ARG A 400 -5.90 6.76 -13.00
N PRO A 401 -6.62 5.64 -13.21
CA PRO A 401 -7.94 5.45 -12.62
C PRO A 401 -7.92 5.66 -11.10
N MET A 402 -9.01 6.15 -10.55
CA MET A 402 -9.14 6.46 -9.13
C MET A 402 -8.91 5.22 -8.24
N ALA A 403 -9.20 4.01 -8.73
CA ALA A 403 -8.90 2.76 -8.02
C ALA A 403 -7.40 2.52 -7.77
N CYS A 404 -6.52 3.19 -8.53
CA CYS A 404 -5.07 3.14 -8.38
C CYS A 404 -4.52 4.23 -7.46
N TRP A 405 -5.35 5.16 -6.97
CA TRP A 405 -4.88 6.24 -6.10
C TRP A 405 -4.67 5.72 -4.67
N PRO A 406 -3.55 6.10 -4.03
CA PRO A 406 -3.21 5.60 -2.70
C PRO A 406 -3.80 6.43 -1.55
N ASP A 407 -4.49 7.51 -1.82
CA ASP A 407 -4.98 8.48 -0.84
C ASP A 407 -5.95 7.90 0.21
N ASP A 408 -6.52 6.74 -0.03
CA ASP A 408 -7.37 5.99 0.91
C ASP A 408 -6.66 4.77 1.58
N ALA A 409 -5.32 4.67 1.48
CA ALA A 409 -4.55 3.54 2.02
C ALA A 409 -4.84 3.26 3.52
N GLY A 410 -5.03 4.30 4.33
CA GLY A 410 -5.39 4.15 5.74
C GLY A 410 -6.78 3.52 5.94
N VAL A 411 -7.74 3.87 5.09
CA VAL A 411 -9.09 3.28 5.10
C VAL A 411 -9.02 1.82 4.65
N LEU A 412 -8.25 1.52 3.61
CA LEU A 412 -8.05 0.14 3.15
C LEU A 412 -7.41 -0.73 4.23
N ALA A 413 -6.36 -0.25 4.90
CA ALA A 413 -5.71 -0.97 6.01
C ALA A 413 -6.70 -1.28 7.14
N GLN A 414 -7.54 -0.32 7.54
CA GLN A 414 -8.58 -0.52 8.55
C GLN A 414 -9.59 -1.58 8.11
N ARG A 415 -10.03 -1.54 6.85
CA ARG A 415 -11.02 -2.48 6.31
C ARG A 415 -10.48 -3.90 6.18
N LEU A 416 -9.23 -4.05 5.76
CA LEU A 416 -8.58 -5.36 5.72
C LEU A 416 -8.50 -6.00 7.11
N LEU A 417 -8.18 -5.22 8.15
CA LEU A 417 -8.16 -5.73 9.54
C LEU A 417 -9.52 -6.24 10.01
N MET A 418 -10.60 -5.66 9.52
CA MET A 418 -11.93 -6.06 9.95
C MET A 418 -12.37 -7.40 9.38
N LEU A 419 -11.79 -7.85 8.26
CA LEU A 419 -12.04 -9.18 7.70
C LEU A 419 -11.62 -10.28 8.68
N GLY A 420 -10.50 -10.10 9.38
CA GLY A 420 -10.02 -11.06 10.36
C GLY A 420 -10.78 -11.07 11.71
N ALA A 421 -11.57 -10.02 11.99
CA ALA A 421 -12.34 -9.90 13.23
C ALA A 421 -13.74 -10.56 13.15
N ASP A 422 -14.30 -10.68 11.94
CA ASP A 422 -15.66 -11.14 11.71
C ASP A 422 -15.79 -12.65 11.43
N GLY A 423 -14.74 -13.44 11.76
CA GLY A 423 -14.83 -14.90 11.78
C GLY A 423 -14.49 -15.56 10.46
N LEU A 424 -13.24 -15.49 10.06
CA LEU A 424 -12.62 -16.41 9.09
C LEU A 424 -12.31 -17.76 9.78
N CYS A 425 -13.33 -18.37 10.45
CA CYS A 425 -13.29 -19.71 10.99
C CYS A 425 -14.00 -20.70 10.08
#